data_42f847ca79afc03d8f5aaef1482d99e0
#
_entry.id   42f847ca79afc03d8f5aaef1482d99e0
#
_cell.length_a   1.000
_cell.length_b   1.000
_cell.length_c   1.000
_cell.angle_alpha   90.00
_cell.angle_beta   90.00
_cell.angle_gamma   90.00
#
_symmetry.space_group_name_H-M   'P 1'
#
loop_
_entity.id
_entity.type
_entity.pdbx_description
1 polymer ?
#
loop_
_entity_poly.entity_id
_entity_poly.type
_entity_poly.pdbx_seq_one_letter_code
_entity_poly.pdbx_strand_id
1 'polypeptide(L)'
;MTIWEKAVFNMQRGVQRVSATAAIISERLKAEITVARLRMRLDEVKSQINAQYRVIGHRVVNLANGDALPKTSEQLVKDEEIAAAMTEIEARKKEVEDLLSEIANEQAAFKPATKQEEPPV
;
A
#
# COMPACT_ATOMS: atom_id res chain seq x y z
N MET A 1 0.97 -38.62 -40.97
CA MET A 1 1.19 -38.36 -39.57
C MET A 1 0.91 -39.62 -38.77
N THR A 2 1.93 -40.12 -38.08
CA THR A 2 1.77 -41.27 -37.21
C THR A 2 1.08 -40.87 -35.90
N ILE A 3 0.55 -41.84 -35.19
CA ILE A 3 -0.10 -41.62 -33.88
C ILE A 3 0.88 -40.95 -32.91
N TRP A 4 2.16 -41.29 -32.97
CA TRP A 4 3.22 -40.73 -32.17
C TRP A 4 3.45 -39.24 -32.48
N GLU A 5 3.48 -38.86 -33.73
CA GLU A 5 3.65 -37.48 -34.15
C GLU A 5 2.50 -36.58 -33.68
N LYS A 6 1.26 -37.12 -33.77
CA LYS A 6 0.09 -36.43 -33.22
C LYS A 6 0.14 -36.29 -31.72
N ALA A 7 0.57 -37.31 -31.00
CA ALA A 7 0.72 -37.27 -29.54
C ALA A 7 1.75 -36.25 -29.11
N VAL A 8 2.93 -36.22 -29.76
CA VAL A 8 3.99 -35.25 -29.49
C VAL A 8 3.52 -33.83 -29.81
N PHE A 9 2.84 -33.64 -30.92
CA PHE A 9 2.30 -32.34 -31.30
C PHE A 9 1.27 -31.81 -30.29
N ASN A 10 0.37 -32.66 -29.83
CA ASN A 10 -0.63 -32.34 -28.82
C ASN A 10 0.02 -32.04 -27.45
N MET A 11 1.05 -32.78 -27.07
CA MET A 11 1.79 -32.49 -25.84
C MET A 11 2.50 -31.13 -25.88
N GLN A 12 3.16 -30.82 -27.00
CA GLN A 12 3.82 -29.53 -27.19
C GLN A 12 2.81 -28.37 -27.12
N ARG A 13 1.65 -28.52 -27.71
CA ARG A 13 0.56 -27.54 -27.63
C ARG A 13 0.05 -27.35 -26.19
N GLY A 14 -0.12 -28.44 -25.45
CA GLY A 14 -0.54 -28.42 -24.05
C GLY A 14 0.48 -27.74 -23.16
N VAL A 15 1.76 -28.03 -23.35
CA VAL A 15 2.87 -27.39 -22.59
C VAL A 15 2.93 -25.89 -22.87
N GLN A 16 2.78 -25.46 -24.13
CA GLN A 16 2.76 -24.04 -24.47
C GLN A 16 1.60 -23.30 -23.81
N ARG A 17 0.40 -23.87 -23.78
CA ARG A 17 -0.78 -23.29 -23.12
C ARG A 17 -0.59 -23.17 -21.61
N VAL A 18 -0.09 -24.23 -20.96
CA VAL A 18 0.18 -24.25 -19.53
C VAL A 18 1.25 -23.21 -19.19
N SER A 19 2.31 -23.11 -19.97
CA SER A 19 3.38 -22.13 -19.78
C SER A 19 2.87 -20.70 -19.90
N ALA A 20 2.05 -20.37 -20.91
CA ALA A 20 1.46 -19.05 -21.09
C ALA A 20 0.52 -18.69 -19.94
N THR A 21 -0.33 -19.63 -19.51
CA THR A 21 -1.23 -19.44 -18.36
C THR A 21 -0.46 -19.24 -17.07
N ALA A 22 0.60 -20.02 -16.83
CA ALA A 22 1.46 -19.88 -15.67
C ALA A 22 2.18 -18.52 -15.63
N ALA A 23 2.61 -18.00 -16.78
CA ALA A 23 3.23 -16.68 -16.88
C ALA A 23 2.25 -15.56 -16.49
N ILE A 24 1.01 -15.62 -16.98
CA ILE A 24 -0.05 -14.65 -16.65
C ILE A 24 -0.37 -14.68 -15.15
N ILE A 25 -0.55 -15.88 -14.59
CA ILE A 25 -0.80 -16.05 -13.15
C ILE A 25 0.37 -15.51 -12.32
N SER A 26 1.61 -15.78 -12.74
CA SER A 26 2.81 -15.31 -12.05
C SER A 26 2.90 -13.78 -12.01
N GLU A 27 2.60 -13.09 -13.12
CA GLU A 27 2.60 -11.63 -13.17
C GLU A 27 1.49 -11.03 -12.31
N ARG A 28 0.30 -11.61 -12.35
CA ARG A 28 -0.81 -11.21 -11.51
C ARG A 28 -0.51 -11.42 -10.03
N LEU A 29 0.10 -12.54 -9.70
CA LEU A 29 0.51 -12.84 -8.32
C LEU A 29 1.59 -11.85 -7.84
N LYS A 30 2.55 -11.49 -8.68
CA LYS A 30 3.56 -10.47 -8.35
C LYS A 30 2.92 -9.13 -8.06
N ALA A 31 1.93 -8.72 -8.85
CA ALA A 31 1.21 -7.47 -8.63
C ALA A 31 0.41 -7.52 -7.33
N GLU A 32 -0.25 -8.62 -7.03
CA GLU A 32 -0.98 -8.80 -5.77
C GLU A 32 -0.06 -8.76 -4.56
N ILE A 33 1.12 -9.36 -4.66
CA ILE A 33 2.15 -9.31 -3.62
C ILE A 33 2.65 -7.87 -3.44
N THR A 34 2.90 -7.15 -4.53
CA THR A 34 3.32 -5.75 -4.46
C THR A 34 2.27 -4.89 -3.77
N VAL A 35 1.00 -5.03 -4.15
CA VAL A 35 -0.11 -4.31 -3.50
C VAL A 35 -0.22 -4.69 -2.02
N ALA A 36 -0.09 -5.97 -1.69
CA ALA A 36 -0.13 -6.42 -0.30
C ALA A 36 1.00 -5.79 0.55
N ARG A 37 2.22 -5.72 0.01
CA ARG A 37 3.35 -5.06 0.68
C ARG A 37 3.12 -3.56 0.87
N LEU A 38 2.59 -2.89 -0.14
CA LEU A 38 2.26 -1.48 -0.05
C LEU A 38 1.19 -1.22 1.00
N ARG A 39 0.17 -2.06 1.09
CA ARG A 39 -0.86 -1.96 2.12
C ARG A 39 -0.32 -2.21 3.53
N MET A 40 0.58 -3.17 3.69
CA MET A 40 1.26 -3.40 4.97
C MET A 40 2.09 -2.19 5.38
N ARG A 41 2.82 -1.59 4.46
CA ARG A 41 3.57 -0.36 4.72
C ARG A 41 2.64 0.79 5.06
N LEU A 42 1.50 0.91 4.35
CA LEU A 42 0.49 1.92 4.63
C LEU A 42 -0.04 1.79 6.06
N ASP A 43 -0.37 0.58 6.50
CA ASP A 43 -0.86 0.32 7.85
C ASP A 43 0.21 0.66 8.90
N GLU A 44 1.47 0.34 8.63
CA GLU A 44 2.60 0.69 9.49
C GLU A 44 2.75 2.22 9.63
N VAL A 45 2.69 2.95 8.51
CA VAL A 45 2.79 4.42 8.51
C VAL A 45 1.61 5.04 9.25
N LYS A 46 0.38 4.55 9.04
CA LYS A 46 -0.78 5.00 9.80
C LYS A 46 -0.64 4.75 11.30
N SER A 47 -0.06 3.61 11.68
CA SER A 47 0.24 3.31 13.08
C SER A 47 1.27 4.28 13.66
N GLN A 48 2.29 4.66 12.89
CA GLN A 48 3.28 5.67 13.29
C GLN A 48 2.63 7.05 13.49
N ILE A 49 1.70 7.43 12.62
CA ILE A 49 0.93 8.67 12.78
C ILE A 49 0.14 8.65 14.10
N ASN A 50 -0.56 7.55 14.37
CA ASN A 50 -1.30 7.39 15.61
C ASN A 50 -0.38 7.45 16.85
N ALA A 51 0.81 6.90 16.77
CA ALA A 51 1.81 6.98 17.84
C ALA A 51 2.20 8.45 18.11
N GLN A 52 2.35 9.26 17.07
CA GLN A 52 2.66 10.68 17.22
C GLN A 52 1.49 11.47 17.82
N TYR A 53 0.26 11.15 17.48
CA TYR A 53 -0.91 11.72 18.14
C TYR A 53 -0.92 11.42 19.65
N ARG A 54 -0.52 10.20 20.02
CA ARG A 54 -0.38 9.83 21.44
C ARG A 54 0.71 10.64 22.15
N VAL A 55 1.83 10.88 21.48
CA VAL A 55 2.91 11.73 21.99
C VAL A 55 2.36 13.12 22.29
N ILE A 56 1.61 13.71 21.37
CA ILE A 56 0.98 15.03 21.56
C ILE A 56 0.01 14.99 22.74
N GLY A 57 -0.85 13.98 22.80
CA GLY A 57 -1.82 13.83 23.89
C GLY A 57 -1.16 13.71 25.25
N HIS A 58 -0.13 12.88 25.38
CA HIS A 58 0.64 12.73 26.62
C HIS A 58 1.33 14.03 27.00
N ARG A 59 1.90 14.74 26.05
CA ARG A 59 2.56 16.02 26.33
C ARG A 59 1.56 17.06 26.82
N VAL A 60 0.39 17.16 26.20
CA VAL A 60 -0.68 18.07 26.63
C VAL A 60 -1.12 17.76 28.05
N VAL A 61 -1.34 16.48 28.37
CA VAL A 61 -1.74 16.06 29.71
C VAL A 61 -0.64 16.39 30.74
N ASN A 62 0.63 16.15 30.41
CA ASN A 62 1.74 16.46 31.31
C ASN A 62 1.86 17.97 31.54
N LEU A 63 1.69 18.79 30.52
CA LEU A 63 1.70 20.25 30.66
C LEU A 63 0.51 20.71 31.50
N ALA A 64 -0.67 20.15 31.30
CA ALA A 64 -1.84 20.50 32.13
C ALA A 64 -1.65 20.12 33.60
N ASN A 65 -1.08 18.94 33.88
CA ASN A 65 -0.81 18.48 35.25
C ASN A 65 0.22 19.34 35.96
N GLY A 66 1.16 19.95 35.22
CA GLY A 66 2.17 20.86 35.76
C GLY A 66 1.76 22.33 35.78
N ASP A 67 0.49 22.67 35.50
CA ASP A 67 -0.01 24.04 35.33
C ASP A 67 0.80 24.87 34.32
N ALA A 68 1.38 24.18 33.33
CA ALA A 68 2.21 24.77 32.28
C ALA A 68 1.54 24.78 30.91
N LEU A 69 0.26 24.39 30.84
CA LEU A 69 -0.45 24.34 29.56
C LEU A 69 -0.61 25.76 29.00
N PRO A 70 -0.13 26.00 27.75
CA PRO A 70 -0.30 27.31 27.12
C PRO A 70 -1.76 27.66 26.95
N LYS A 71 -2.08 28.94 27.03
CA LYS A 71 -3.46 29.44 26.95
C LYS A 71 -4.01 29.49 25.52
N THR A 72 -3.13 29.49 24.52
CA THR A 72 -3.52 29.58 23.10
C THR A 72 -2.97 28.39 22.33
N SER A 73 -3.66 28.01 21.28
CA SER A 73 -3.20 26.96 20.37
C SER A 73 -1.89 27.34 19.66
N GLU A 74 -1.70 28.63 19.37
CA GLU A 74 -0.46 29.12 18.76
C GLU A 74 0.76 28.87 19.64
N GLN A 75 0.61 29.08 20.94
CA GLN A 75 1.68 28.79 21.90
C GLN A 75 1.89 27.30 22.13
N LEU A 76 0.80 26.52 22.10
CA LEU A 76 0.86 25.07 22.26
C LEU A 76 1.66 24.41 21.14
N VAL A 77 1.47 24.81 19.89
CA VAL A 77 2.20 24.26 18.74
C VAL A 77 3.68 24.66 18.71
N LYS A 78 4.10 25.61 19.52
CA LYS A 78 5.51 25.99 19.69
C LYS A 78 6.26 25.12 20.71
N ASP A 79 5.55 24.32 21.50
CA ASP A 79 6.20 23.35 22.37
C ASP A 79 7.06 22.39 21.54
N GLU A 80 8.30 22.16 21.97
CA GLU A 80 9.27 21.38 21.18
C GLU A 80 8.80 19.96 20.87
N GLU A 81 8.23 19.27 21.85
CA GLU A 81 7.74 17.90 21.66
C GLU A 81 6.51 17.86 20.73
N ILE A 82 5.59 18.81 20.91
CA ILE A 82 4.39 18.91 20.06
C ILE A 82 4.79 19.29 18.63
N ALA A 83 5.67 20.28 18.48
CA ALA A 83 6.16 20.70 17.17
C ALA A 83 6.87 19.57 16.42
N ALA A 84 7.72 18.82 17.10
CA ALA A 84 8.41 17.68 16.52
C ALA A 84 7.44 16.57 16.09
N ALA A 85 6.43 16.27 16.93
CA ALA A 85 5.39 15.28 16.60
C ALA A 85 4.55 15.73 15.41
N MET A 86 4.18 17.00 15.33
CA MET A 86 3.42 17.55 14.20
C MET A 86 4.21 17.48 12.90
N THR A 87 5.51 17.76 12.93
CA THR A 87 6.39 17.64 11.77
C THR A 87 6.46 16.20 11.29
N GLU A 88 6.58 15.24 12.19
CA GLU A 88 6.59 13.81 11.88
C GLU A 88 5.26 13.37 11.28
N ILE A 89 4.13 13.83 11.83
CA ILE A 89 2.79 13.54 11.31
C ILE A 89 2.66 14.03 9.86
N GLU A 90 3.08 15.27 9.58
CA GLU A 90 3.02 15.82 8.22
C GLU A 90 3.86 15.00 7.23
N ALA A 91 5.07 14.62 7.63
CA ALA A 91 5.93 13.77 6.80
C ALA A 91 5.28 12.40 6.52
N ARG A 92 4.68 11.79 7.54
CA ARG A 92 4.01 10.48 7.40
C ARG A 92 2.72 10.57 6.61
N LYS A 93 1.94 11.65 6.73
CA LYS A 93 0.76 11.89 5.90
C LYS A 93 1.11 11.95 4.41
N LYS A 94 2.21 12.59 4.08
CA LYS A 94 2.72 12.63 2.71
C LYS A 94 3.09 11.24 2.20
N GLU A 95 3.75 10.45 3.04
CA GLU A 95 4.07 9.06 2.72
C GLU A 95 2.78 8.22 2.48
N VAL A 96 1.74 8.45 3.27
CA VAL A 96 0.41 7.81 3.06
C VAL A 96 -0.15 8.16 1.69
N GLU A 97 -0.11 9.42 1.29
CA GLU A 97 -0.59 9.85 -0.03
C GLU A 97 0.21 9.18 -1.15
N ASP A 98 1.54 9.12 -1.03
CA ASP A 98 2.41 8.48 -2.00
C ASP A 98 2.11 6.97 -2.10
N LEU A 99 1.93 6.29 -0.97
CA LEU A 99 1.58 4.86 -0.95
C LEU A 99 0.21 4.58 -1.56
N LEU A 100 -0.78 5.42 -1.28
CA LEU A 100 -2.11 5.30 -1.90
C LEU A 100 -2.04 5.47 -3.42
N SER A 101 -1.22 6.41 -3.90
CA SER A 101 -0.99 6.61 -5.33
C SER A 101 -0.31 5.40 -5.97
N GLU A 102 0.70 4.84 -5.31
CA GLU A 102 1.39 3.63 -5.80
C GLU A 102 0.44 2.43 -5.87
N ILE A 103 -0.39 2.23 -4.85
CA ILE A 103 -1.40 1.17 -4.83
C ILE A 103 -2.38 1.34 -5.98
N ALA A 104 -2.88 2.56 -6.18
CA ALA A 104 -3.80 2.86 -7.28
C ALA A 104 -3.16 2.61 -8.65
N ASN A 105 -1.89 2.97 -8.83
CA ASN A 105 -1.15 2.73 -10.06
C ASN A 105 -0.94 1.24 -10.34
N GLU A 106 -0.59 0.45 -9.32
CA GLU A 106 -0.44 -0.99 -9.45
C GLU A 106 -1.77 -1.68 -9.80
N GLN A 107 -2.86 -1.27 -9.17
CA GLN A 107 -4.19 -1.79 -9.47
C GLN A 107 -4.67 -1.38 -10.86
N ALA A 108 -4.39 -0.16 -11.29
CA ALA A 108 -4.77 0.34 -12.62
C ALA A 108 -4.02 -0.38 -13.75
N ALA A 109 -2.79 -0.84 -13.52
CA ALA A 109 -2.02 -1.61 -14.50
C ALA A 109 -2.70 -2.95 -14.88
N PHE A 110 -3.52 -3.51 -14.00
CA PHE A 110 -4.20 -4.79 -14.23
C PHE A 110 -5.68 -4.67 -14.60
N LYS A 111 -6.39 -3.68 -14.07
CA LYS A 111 -7.82 -3.49 -14.32
C LYS A 111 -8.21 -3.34 -15.80
N PRO A 112 -7.48 -2.58 -16.65
CA PRO A 112 -7.85 -2.44 -18.05
C PRO A 112 -7.82 -3.74 -18.83
N ALA A 113 -6.84 -4.61 -18.59
CA ALA A 113 -6.72 -5.92 -19.23
C ALA A 113 -7.85 -6.87 -18.81
N THR A 114 -8.25 -6.84 -17.54
CA THR A 114 -9.35 -7.66 -17.01
C THR A 114 -10.69 -7.21 -17.56
N LYS A 115 -10.93 -5.92 -17.73
CA LYS A 115 -12.17 -5.37 -18.31
C LYS A 115 -12.31 -5.67 -19.79
N GLN A 116 -11.21 -5.76 -20.52
CA GLN A 116 -11.21 -6.08 -21.95
C GLN A 116 -11.52 -7.56 -22.22
N GLU A 117 -11.29 -8.42 -21.26
CA GLU A 117 -11.55 -9.86 -21.36
C GLU A 117 -12.96 -10.25 -20.94
N GLU A 118 -13.71 -9.38 -20.30
CA GLU A 118 -15.11 -9.64 -19.97
C GLU A 118 -15.96 -9.62 -21.24
N PRO A 119 -16.65 -10.74 -21.59
CA PRO A 119 -17.53 -10.72 -22.73
C PRO A 119 -18.65 -9.71 -22.51
N PRO A 120 -19.02 -8.94 -23.53
CA PRO A 120 -20.18 -8.05 -23.43
C PRO A 120 -21.43 -8.87 -23.15
N VAL A 121 -22.09 -8.53 -22.08
CA VAL A 121 -23.35 -9.18 -21.70
C VAL A 121 -24.46 -8.75 -22.66
#